data_5cf2beb9c822ae0b2b8b1ba91e190e59
#
_entry.id   5cf2beb9c822ae0b2b8b1ba91e190e59
#
_cell.length_a   1.000
_cell.length_b   1.000
_cell.length_c   1.000
_cell.angle_alpha   90.00
_cell.angle_beta   90.00
_cell.angle_gamma   90.00
#
_symmetry.space_group_name_H-M   'P 1'
#
loop_
_entity.id
_entity.type
_entity.pdbx_description
1 polymer ?
#
loop_
_entity_poly.entity_id
_entity_poly.type
_entity_poly.pdbx_seq_one_letter_code
_entity_poly.pdbx_strand_id
1 'polypeptide(L)'
;MQDLLPYLQLKKIMSNKKILIIADEIRHLNSSVDSTVFLIQEAWEKGFDVWLTRLQDLTILQSSKPHFLTKASLVEHGEDSSWYKIKLNSQVDIYSFKYILIRVDPPFDVNYLVMTQLLSFAEDKGVTVVNSPKSLRNFNEKLFALRFPEFTPATLVSSDFEEIYSFLETKNNVVFKPLNLMGGQGIFVCNKRDHNIKTIVQLLTNSGMEKIVIQEFIENISNGDKRIIIINGIVEKFALX
;
A
#
# COMPACT_ATOMS: atom_id res chain seq x y z
N MET A 1 43.85 7.60 -4.11
CA MET A 1 43.35 7.67 -5.50
C MET A 1 42.82 6.32 -6.02
N GLN A 2 43.17 5.21 -5.38
CA GLN A 2 42.67 3.88 -5.78
C GLN A 2 41.24 3.55 -5.28
N ASP A 3 40.74 4.27 -4.29
CA ASP A 3 39.43 3.96 -3.69
C ASP A 3 38.22 4.65 -4.39
N LEU A 4 38.52 5.46 -5.43
CA LEU A 4 37.50 6.16 -6.20
C LEU A 4 37.07 5.44 -7.48
N LEU A 5 37.82 4.42 -7.87
CA LEU A 5 37.53 3.68 -9.10
C LEU A 5 36.20 2.93 -9.09
N PRO A 6 35.80 2.25 -7.98
CA PRO A 6 34.48 1.61 -7.94
C PRO A 6 33.33 2.62 -8.00
N TYR A 7 33.57 3.81 -7.41
CA TYR A 7 32.55 4.87 -7.38
C TYR A 7 32.36 5.52 -8.75
N LEU A 8 33.45 5.64 -9.52
CA LEU A 8 33.42 6.21 -10.87
C LEU A 8 32.87 5.22 -11.90
N GLN A 9 33.10 3.92 -11.70
CA GLN A 9 32.49 2.89 -12.53
C GLN A 9 30.99 2.79 -12.29
N LEU A 10 30.53 2.95 -11.03
CA LEU A 10 29.10 3.02 -10.70
C LEU A 10 28.44 4.20 -11.39
N LYS A 11 29.09 5.35 -11.46
CA LYS A 11 28.55 6.56 -12.13
C LYS A 11 28.37 6.38 -13.65
N LYS A 12 29.10 5.44 -14.28
CA LYS A 12 29.01 5.20 -15.72
C LYS A 12 27.92 4.20 -16.11
N ILE A 13 27.36 3.48 -15.11
CA ILE A 13 26.34 2.43 -15.32
C ILE A 13 24.93 2.96 -15.05
N MET A 14 24.79 4.11 -14.38
CA MET A 14 23.49 4.62 -13.97
C MET A 14 22.87 5.50 -15.07
N SER A 15 21.83 5.00 -15.71
CA SER A 15 21.03 5.82 -16.62
C SER A 15 20.36 6.96 -15.82
N ASN A 16 20.10 8.08 -16.51
CA ASN A 16 19.35 9.20 -15.89
C ASN A 16 17.91 8.84 -15.57
N LYS A 17 17.45 7.65 -15.96
CA LYS A 17 16.08 7.18 -15.75
C LYS A 17 16.09 6.05 -14.73
N LYS A 18 15.96 6.38 -13.44
CA LYS A 18 15.84 5.36 -12.41
C LYS A 18 14.60 5.58 -11.56
N ILE A 19 13.97 4.48 -11.19
CA ILE A 19 12.76 4.47 -10.38
C ILE A 19 12.98 3.55 -9.18
N LEU A 20 12.52 4.00 -8.02
CA LEU A 20 12.53 3.17 -6.81
C LEU A 20 11.13 2.68 -6.55
N ILE A 21 10.98 1.39 -6.31
CA ILE A 21 9.69 0.81 -5.91
C ILE A 21 9.86 0.25 -4.50
N ILE A 22 9.04 0.75 -3.59
CA ILE A 22 8.99 0.24 -2.21
C ILE A 22 7.89 -0.80 -2.18
N ALA A 23 8.25 -2.06 -1.95
CA ALA A 23 7.34 -3.18 -2.04
C ALA A 23 7.73 -4.27 -1.05
N ASP A 24 6.92 -5.29 -0.97
CA ASP A 24 7.27 -6.51 -0.26
C ASP A 24 8.36 -7.27 -1.02
N GLU A 25 8.87 -8.35 -0.43
CA GLU A 25 9.97 -9.08 -1.05
C GLU A 25 9.60 -9.58 -2.44
N ILE A 26 10.46 -9.29 -3.43
CA ILE A 26 10.22 -9.59 -4.85
C ILE A 26 9.88 -11.07 -5.10
N ARG A 27 10.45 -11.98 -4.28
CA ARG A 27 10.17 -13.41 -4.42
C ARG A 27 8.73 -13.79 -4.08
N HIS A 28 8.00 -12.91 -3.39
CA HIS A 28 6.61 -13.13 -3.04
C HIS A 28 5.62 -12.53 -4.06
N LEU A 29 6.13 -11.74 -5.02
CA LEU A 29 5.30 -11.14 -6.06
C LEU A 29 4.94 -12.18 -7.13
N ASN A 30 3.66 -12.31 -7.42
CA ASN A 30 3.18 -13.27 -8.42
C ASN A 30 3.17 -12.61 -9.80
N SER A 31 4.03 -13.11 -10.70
CA SER A 31 4.23 -12.53 -12.02
C SER A 31 3.00 -12.57 -12.93
N SER A 32 2.02 -13.40 -12.63
CA SER A 32 0.84 -13.52 -13.50
C SER A 32 -0.33 -12.60 -13.09
N VAL A 33 -0.32 -12.08 -11.85
CA VAL A 33 -1.48 -11.32 -11.36
C VAL A 33 -1.11 -10.05 -10.60
N ASP A 34 0.15 -9.89 -10.18
CA ASP A 34 0.52 -8.77 -9.32
C ASP A 34 0.76 -7.50 -10.15
N SER A 35 -0.01 -6.47 -9.86
CA SER A 35 0.12 -5.19 -10.56
C SER A 35 1.49 -4.53 -10.35
N THR A 36 2.19 -4.85 -9.25
CA THR A 36 3.55 -4.35 -9.02
C THR A 36 4.51 -4.94 -10.06
N VAL A 37 4.33 -6.23 -10.41
CA VAL A 37 5.16 -6.85 -11.46
C VAL A 37 4.92 -6.18 -12.80
N PHE A 38 3.65 -5.91 -13.15
CA PHE A 38 3.34 -5.19 -14.40
C PHE A 38 3.99 -3.80 -14.43
N LEU A 39 3.98 -3.09 -13.31
CA LEU A 39 4.63 -1.77 -13.23
C LEU A 39 6.15 -1.88 -13.42
N ILE A 40 6.78 -2.91 -12.85
CA ILE A 40 8.21 -3.17 -13.01
C ILE A 40 8.53 -3.45 -14.49
N GLN A 41 7.76 -4.34 -15.11
CA GLN A 41 7.96 -4.71 -16.51
C GLN A 41 7.79 -3.49 -17.44
N GLU A 42 6.74 -2.70 -17.21
CA GLU A 42 6.50 -1.48 -17.99
C GLU A 42 7.63 -0.46 -17.80
N ALA A 43 8.16 -0.35 -16.58
CA ALA A 43 9.29 0.54 -16.33
C ALA A 43 10.54 0.09 -17.11
N TRP A 44 10.81 -1.21 -17.17
CA TRP A 44 11.91 -1.74 -17.99
C TRP A 44 11.70 -1.40 -19.48
N GLU A 45 10.49 -1.61 -20.01
CA GLU A 45 10.17 -1.32 -21.42
C GLU A 45 10.38 0.16 -21.75
N LYS A 46 10.17 1.04 -20.76
CA LYS A 46 10.39 2.49 -20.91
C LYS A 46 11.85 2.91 -20.64
N GLY A 47 12.74 1.94 -20.41
CA GLY A 47 14.17 2.18 -20.23
C GLY A 47 14.55 2.68 -18.85
N PHE A 48 13.76 2.39 -17.83
CA PHE A 48 14.14 2.71 -16.45
C PHE A 48 14.99 1.63 -15.83
N ASP A 49 15.99 2.05 -15.06
CA ASP A 49 16.66 1.19 -14.08
C ASP A 49 15.72 1.06 -12.88
N VAL A 50 15.22 -0.14 -12.63
CA VAL A 50 14.25 -0.41 -11.57
C VAL A 50 14.97 -0.89 -10.33
N TRP A 51 14.81 -0.14 -9.25
CA TRP A 51 15.34 -0.47 -7.94
C TRP A 51 14.21 -0.84 -7.00
N LEU A 52 14.38 -1.92 -6.25
CA LEU A 52 13.41 -2.39 -5.26
C LEU A 52 13.98 -2.26 -3.87
N THR A 53 13.13 -1.82 -2.94
CA THR A 53 13.46 -1.76 -1.51
C THR A 53 12.24 -2.10 -0.68
N ARG A 54 12.46 -2.38 0.59
CA ARG A 54 11.38 -2.61 1.56
C ARG A 54 11.26 -1.40 2.47
N LEU A 55 10.08 -1.23 3.07
CA LEU A 55 9.86 -0.09 3.97
C LEU A 55 10.82 -0.09 5.17
N GLN A 56 11.24 -1.27 5.64
CA GLN A 56 12.16 -1.42 6.77
C GLN A 56 13.58 -0.95 6.46
N ASP A 57 13.93 -0.83 5.19
CA ASP A 57 15.30 -0.50 4.76
C ASP A 57 15.53 1.00 4.57
N LEU A 58 14.48 1.82 4.77
CA LEU A 58 14.58 3.28 4.68
C LEU A 58 15.28 3.84 5.93
N THR A 59 16.28 4.70 5.74
CA THR A 59 17.09 5.24 6.82
C THR A 59 17.38 6.72 6.59
N ILE A 60 17.01 7.59 7.54
CA ILE A 60 17.43 8.99 7.53
C ILE A 60 18.52 9.18 8.59
N LEU A 61 19.62 9.78 8.18
CA LEU A 61 20.66 10.28 9.08
C LEU A 61 20.63 11.80 9.03
N GLN A 62 20.24 12.41 10.14
CA GLN A 62 20.25 13.86 10.28
C GLN A 62 21.60 14.29 10.87
N SER A 63 22.34 15.08 10.11
CA SER A 63 23.66 15.61 10.49
C SER A 63 23.90 16.91 9.73
N SER A 64 25.11 17.43 9.78
CA SER A 64 25.51 18.58 8.96
C SER A 64 25.40 18.29 7.47
N LYS A 65 25.47 16.99 7.09
CA LYS A 65 25.20 16.50 5.74
C LYS A 65 24.11 15.42 5.86
N PRO A 66 22.84 15.81 5.80
CA PRO A 66 21.76 14.82 5.98
C PRO A 66 21.68 13.86 4.79
N HIS A 67 21.42 12.61 5.09
CA HIS A 67 21.28 11.55 4.10
C HIS A 67 19.95 10.82 4.28
N PHE A 68 19.29 10.52 3.19
CA PHE A 68 18.13 9.61 3.17
C PHE A 68 18.49 8.44 2.28
N LEU A 69 18.78 7.30 2.90
CA LEU A 69 19.35 6.13 2.25
C LEU A 69 18.41 4.93 2.33
N THR A 70 18.59 3.98 1.43
CA THR A 70 17.93 2.68 1.55
C THR A 70 18.84 1.59 0.99
N LYS A 71 18.73 0.38 1.55
CA LYS A 71 19.30 -0.82 0.93
C LYS A 71 18.33 -1.24 -0.17
N ALA A 72 18.84 -1.33 -1.41
CA ALA A 72 17.97 -1.60 -2.55
C ALA A 72 18.64 -2.56 -3.52
N SER A 73 17.83 -3.25 -4.31
CA SER A 73 18.25 -4.18 -5.35
C SER A 73 17.91 -3.61 -6.71
N LEU A 74 18.93 -3.47 -7.57
CA LEU A 74 18.70 -3.20 -8.99
C LEU A 74 18.26 -4.50 -9.64
N VAL A 75 17.10 -4.49 -10.28
CA VAL A 75 16.51 -5.68 -10.87
C VAL A 75 16.38 -5.53 -12.39
N GLU A 76 16.55 -6.63 -13.09
CA GLU A 76 16.45 -6.73 -14.54
C GLU A 76 15.55 -7.90 -14.94
N HIS A 77 15.18 -7.96 -16.20
CA HIS A 77 14.48 -9.12 -16.76
C HIS A 77 15.23 -10.40 -16.39
N GLY A 78 14.48 -11.36 -15.98
CA GLY A 78 15.01 -12.68 -15.66
C GLY A 78 15.28 -13.51 -16.90
N GLU A 79 15.81 -14.69 -16.67
CA GLU A 79 16.14 -15.68 -17.69
C GLU A 79 15.44 -17.00 -17.35
N ASP A 80 15.14 -17.78 -18.35
CA ASP A 80 14.52 -19.10 -18.20
C ASP A 80 13.21 -19.02 -17.41
N SER A 81 13.17 -19.62 -16.22
CA SER A 81 11.94 -19.76 -15.42
C SER A 81 11.68 -18.58 -14.46
N SER A 82 12.63 -17.65 -14.35
CA SER A 82 12.46 -16.51 -13.45
C SER A 82 12.11 -15.24 -14.24
N TRP A 83 11.09 -14.51 -13.77
CA TRP A 83 10.68 -13.26 -14.42
C TRP A 83 11.65 -12.10 -14.12
N TYR A 84 12.54 -12.25 -13.14
CA TYR A 84 13.50 -11.23 -12.76
C TYR A 84 14.85 -11.85 -12.38
N LYS A 85 15.88 -11.02 -12.39
CA LYS A 85 17.17 -11.32 -11.75
C LYS A 85 17.66 -10.08 -11.00
N ILE A 86 18.39 -10.30 -9.90
CA ILE A 86 19.03 -9.21 -9.16
C ILE A 86 20.41 -8.98 -9.78
N LYS A 87 20.61 -7.78 -10.31
CA LYS A 87 21.89 -7.38 -10.87
C LYS A 87 22.86 -6.89 -9.80
N LEU A 88 22.35 -6.18 -8.80
CA LEU A 88 23.19 -5.48 -7.82
C LEU A 88 22.38 -5.20 -6.56
N ASN A 89 22.99 -5.41 -5.41
CA ASN A 89 22.47 -4.93 -4.12
C ASN A 89 23.37 -3.78 -3.65
N SER A 90 22.80 -2.67 -3.26
CA SER A 90 23.55 -1.50 -2.84
C SER A 90 22.75 -0.62 -1.89
N GLN A 91 23.47 0.18 -1.11
CA GLN A 91 22.86 1.30 -0.42
C GLN A 91 22.80 2.49 -1.40
N VAL A 92 21.61 3.07 -1.56
CA VAL A 92 21.37 4.15 -2.52
C VAL A 92 20.73 5.35 -1.82
N ASP A 93 20.98 6.54 -2.38
CA ASP A 93 20.41 7.78 -1.90
C ASP A 93 19.00 7.95 -2.49
N ILE A 94 18.01 8.07 -1.62
CA ILE A 94 16.58 8.26 -1.96
C ILE A 94 16.42 9.53 -2.81
N TYR A 95 17.13 10.61 -2.48
CA TYR A 95 17.04 11.87 -3.20
C TYR A 95 17.58 11.80 -4.65
N SER A 96 18.28 10.73 -4.99
CA SER A 96 18.79 10.54 -6.34
C SER A 96 17.77 9.98 -7.32
N PHE A 97 16.59 9.57 -6.84
CA PHE A 97 15.51 9.06 -7.69
C PHE A 97 14.58 10.20 -8.12
N LYS A 98 14.08 10.12 -9.34
CA LYS A 98 13.05 11.04 -9.82
C LYS A 98 11.66 10.56 -9.39
N TYR A 99 11.46 9.26 -9.38
CA TYR A 99 10.16 8.64 -9.07
C TYR A 99 10.32 7.56 -8.01
N ILE A 100 9.39 7.55 -7.06
CA ILE A 100 9.24 6.49 -6.06
C ILE A 100 7.80 5.99 -6.12
N LEU A 101 7.61 4.68 -6.26
CA LEU A 101 6.29 4.05 -6.19
C LEU A 101 6.15 3.33 -4.85
N ILE A 102 5.10 3.62 -4.12
CA ILE A 102 4.75 2.92 -2.88
C ILE A 102 3.82 1.77 -3.26
N ARG A 103 4.31 0.54 -3.15
CA ARG A 103 3.58 -0.68 -3.50
C ARG A 103 3.56 -1.67 -2.34
N VAL A 104 3.72 -1.19 -1.12
CA VAL A 104 3.64 -1.99 0.10
C VAL A 104 2.17 -2.26 0.40
N ASP A 105 1.83 -3.51 0.62
CA ASP A 105 0.47 -3.90 1.00
C ASP A 105 0.22 -3.59 2.49
N PRO A 106 -1.04 -3.32 2.88
CA PRO A 106 -1.40 -3.24 4.30
C PRO A 106 -0.96 -4.49 5.08
N PRO A 107 -0.81 -4.40 6.41
CA PRO A 107 -1.56 -3.50 7.30
C PRO A 107 -1.01 -2.07 7.33
N PHE A 108 -1.89 -1.09 7.49
CA PHE A 108 -1.51 0.28 7.77
C PHE A 108 -1.20 0.38 9.26
N ASP A 109 0.03 0.00 9.60
CA ASP A 109 0.52 0.00 10.98
C ASP A 109 1.48 1.17 11.21
N VAL A 110 2.13 1.19 12.36
CA VAL A 110 3.10 2.25 12.72
C VAL A 110 4.25 2.28 11.71
N ASN A 111 4.71 1.13 11.23
CA ASN A 111 5.81 1.07 10.26
C ASN A 111 5.39 1.70 8.93
N TYR A 112 4.18 1.39 8.47
CA TYR A 112 3.62 2.00 7.26
C TYR A 112 3.50 3.52 7.43
N LEU A 113 2.95 3.97 8.57
CA LEU A 113 2.82 5.39 8.88
C LEU A 113 4.19 6.09 8.85
N VAL A 114 5.20 5.52 9.51
CA VAL A 114 6.56 6.07 9.54
C VAL A 114 7.14 6.14 8.12
N MET A 115 6.98 5.08 7.32
CA MET A 115 7.40 5.10 5.91
C MET A 115 6.82 6.32 5.17
N THR A 116 5.52 6.58 5.32
CA THR A 116 4.89 7.72 4.65
C THR A 116 5.45 9.05 5.14
N GLN A 117 5.77 9.15 6.45
CA GLN A 117 6.38 10.36 7.02
C GLN A 117 7.80 10.58 6.46
N LEU A 118 8.60 9.50 6.39
CA LEU A 118 9.95 9.57 5.83
C LEU A 118 9.89 9.99 4.34
N LEU A 119 8.97 9.43 3.57
CA LEU A 119 8.87 9.74 2.13
C LEU A 119 8.40 11.18 1.87
N SER A 120 7.76 11.84 2.84
CA SER A 120 7.47 13.26 2.70
C SER A 120 8.76 14.10 2.59
N PHE A 121 9.85 13.67 3.25
CA PHE A 121 11.15 14.35 3.08
C PHE A 121 11.66 14.21 1.64
N ALA A 122 11.35 13.10 0.96
CA ALA A 122 11.72 12.94 -0.45
C ALA A 122 10.90 13.92 -1.34
N GLU A 123 9.58 14.04 -1.06
CA GLU A 123 8.74 15.02 -1.78
C GLU A 123 9.25 16.45 -1.58
N ASP A 124 9.69 16.80 -0.35
CA ASP A 124 10.22 18.13 -0.05
C ASP A 124 11.49 18.45 -0.86
N LYS A 125 12.19 17.42 -1.34
CA LYS A 125 13.39 17.56 -2.20
C LYS A 125 13.07 17.41 -3.68
N GLY A 126 11.79 17.35 -4.04
CA GLY A 126 11.34 17.31 -5.45
C GLY A 126 11.25 15.92 -6.05
N VAL A 127 11.36 14.86 -5.26
CA VAL A 127 11.12 13.50 -5.73
C VAL A 127 9.61 13.30 -5.88
N THR A 128 9.19 12.74 -7.00
CA THR A 128 7.76 12.41 -7.21
C THR A 128 7.46 11.07 -6.54
N VAL A 129 6.60 11.08 -5.53
CA VAL A 129 6.20 9.87 -4.81
C VAL A 129 4.75 9.52 -5.15
N VAL A 130 4.48 8.30 -5.58
CA VAL A 130 3.15 7.82 -6.02
C VAL A 130 2.75 6.58 -5.21
N ASN A 131 1.60 6.57 -4.56
CA ASN A 131 0.69 7.69 -4.32
C ASN A 131 1.30 8.62 -3.27
N SER A 132 0.75 9.84 -3.19
CA SER A 132 1.25 10.83 -2.22
C SER A 132 1.27 10.28 -0.79
N PRO A 133 2.40 10.35 -0.10
CA PRO A 133 2.48 9.94 1.31
C PRO A 133 1.43 10.61 2.20
N LYS A 134 1.18 11.90 1.98
CA LYS A 134 0.16 12.65 2.72
C LYS A 134 -1.24 12.07 2.47
N SER A 135 -1.54 11.68 1.23
CA SER A 135 -2.83 11.08 0.89
C SER A 135 -2.98 9.70 1.54
N LEU A 136 -1.92 8.90 1.51
CA LEU A 136 -1.95 7.58 2.15
C LEU A 136 -2.22 7.68 3.66
N ARG A 137 -1.64 8.70 4.33
CA ARG A 137 -1.89 8.93 5.75
C ARG A 137 -3.31 9.39 6.04
N ASN A 138 -3.87 10.25 5.20
CA ASN A 138 -5.08 11.01 5.52
C ASN A 138 -6.37 10.35 5.00
N PHE A 139 -6.26 9.41 4.06
CA PHE A 139 -7.42 8.85 3.39
C PHE A 139 -7.49 7.33 3.54
N ASN A 140 -7.95 6.89 4.73
CA ASN A 140 -8.29 5.47 4.92
C ASN A 140 -9.48 5.14 4.02
N GLU A 141 -9.39 4.11 3.20
CA GLU A 141 -10.38 3.76 2.19
C GLU A 141 -11.77 3.46 2.75
N LYS A 142 -11.85 2.97 3.99
CA LYS A 142 -13.13 2.67 4.63
C LYS A 142 -13.77 3.90 5.25
N LEU A 143 -12.95 4.78 5.84
CA LEU A 143 -13.43 6.00 6.51
C LEU A 143 -13.69 7.13 5.52
N PHE A 144 -12.88 7.25 4.48
CA PHE A 144 -13.03 8.33 3.50
C PHE A 144 -14.38 8.27 2.79
N ALA A 145 -14.90 7.06 2.54
CA ALA A 145 -16.20 6.85 1.91
C ALA A 145 -17.34 7.53 2.70
N LEU A 146 -17.19 7.69 4.02
CA LEU A 146 -18.21 8.32 4.88
C LEU A 146 -18.44 9.80 4.55
N ARG A 147 -17.55 10.42 3.79
CA ARG A 147 -17.73 11.79 3.30
C ARG A 147 -18.79 11.88 2.19
N PHE A 148 -19.21 10.73 1.67
CA PHE A 148 -20.15 10.63 0.55
C PHE A 148 -21.33 9.73 0.94
N PRO A 149 -22.18 10.21 1.84
CA PRO A 149 -23.26 9.34 2.37
C PRO A 149 -24.25 8.89 1.30
N GLU A 150 -24.38 9.64 0.20
CA GLU A 150 -25.25 9.27 -0.91
C GLU A 150 -24.73 8.03 -1.68
N PHE A 151 -23.47 7.67 -1.51
CA PHE A 151 -22.86 6.50 -2.18
C PHE A 151 -22.44 5.41 -1.20
N THR A 152 -22.76 5.59 0.08
CA THR A 152 -22.31 4.69 1.15
C THR A 152 -23.51 4.11 1.89
N PRO A 153 -23.60 2.79 2.06
CA PRO A 153 -24.69 2.23 2.87
C PRO A 153 -24.56 2.66 4.33
N ALA A 154 -25.63 2.51 5.09
CA ALA A 154 -25.64 2.88 6.52
C ALA A 154 -24.43 2.25 7.22
N THR A 155 -23.68 3.07 7.94
CA THR A 155 -22.37 2.70 8.49
C THR A 155 -22.21 3.24 9.90
N LEU A 156 -21.73 2.39 10.81
CA LEU A 156 -21.28 2.76 12.15
C LEU A 156 -19.78 2.51 12.25
N VAL A 157 -19.05 3.40 12.92
CA VAL A 157 -17.63 3.19 13.26
C VAL A 157 -17.52 3.24 14.78
N SER A 158 -17.27 2.11 15.40
CA SER A 158 -17.25 2.01 16.85
C SER A 158 -16.37 0.85 17.32
N SER A 159 -16.04 0.86 18.61
CA SER A 159 -15.45 -0.27 19.32
C SER A 159 -16.34 -0.73 20.47
N ASP A 160 -17.46 -0.03 20.69
CA ASP A 160 -18.38 -0.30 21.81
C ASP A 160 -19.40 -1.37 21.39
N PHE A 161 -19.49 -2.43 22.17
CA PHE A 161 -20.36 -3.58 21.85
C PHE A 161 -21.83 -3.18 21.81
N GLU A 162 -22.28 -2.33 22.75
CA GLU A 162 -23.70 -1.98 22.83
C GLU A 162 -24.13 -1.09 21.65
N GLU A 163 -23.25 -0.17 21.22
CA GLU A 163 -23.49 0.63 20.01
C GLU A 163 -23.55 -0.28 18.77
N ILE A 164 -22.61 -1.21 18.65
CA ILE A 164 -22.52 -2.15 17.52
C ILE A 164 -23.78 -3.04 17.49
N TYR A 165 -24.17 -3.58 18.65
CA TYR A 165 -25.34 -4.47 18.73
C TYR A 165 -26.61 -3.71 18.41
N SER A 166 -26.75 -2.48 18.94
CA SER A 166 -27.92 -1.62 18.64
C SER A 166 -28.02 -1.32 17.13
N PHE A 167 -26.91 -1.03 16.49
CA PHE A 167 -26.89 -0.81 15.03
C PHE A 167 -27.34 -2.07 14.28
N LEU A 168 -26.79 -3.22 14.67
CA LEU A 168 -27.09 -4.51 14.05
C LEU A 168 -28.59 -4.84 14.18
N GLU A 169 -29.22 -4.48 15.30
CA GLU A 169 -30.66 -4.72 15.49
C GLU A 169 -31.54 -3.97 14.48
N THR A 170 -31.04 -2.85 13.94
CA THR A 170 -31.79 -2.06 12.95
C THR A 170 -31.66 -2.61 11.53
N LYS A 171 -30.82 -3.63 11.32
CA LYS A 171 -30.48 -4.15 9.99
C LYS A 171 -30.75 -5.66 9.88
N ASN A 172 -30.96 -6.15 8.66
CA ASN A 172 -31.07 -7.59 8.41
C ASN A 172 -29.71 -8.27 8.55
N ASN A 173 -28.74 -7.77 7.77
CA ASN A 173 -27.36 -8.26 7.79
C ASN A 173 -26.41 -7.06 7.83
N VAL A 174 -25.28 -7.21 8.49
CA VAL A 174 -24.21 -6.23 8.50
C VAL A 174 -22.88 -6.90 8.16
N VAL A 175 -21.95 -6.12 7.67
CA VAL A 175 -20.57 -6.57 7.46
C VAL A 175 -19.65 -5.82 8.42
N PHE A 176 -18.82 -6.57 9.15
CA PHE A 176 -17.77 -6.04 10.02
C PHE A 176 -16.46 -5.97 9.24
N LYS A 177 -15.75 -4.84 9.32
CA LYS A 177 -14.52 -4.59 8.56
C LYS A 177 -13.47 -3.94 9.47
N PRO A 178 -12.33 -4.59 9.72
CA PRO A 178 -11.20 -3.91 10.37
C PRO A 178 -10.71 -2.74 9.52
N LEU A 179 -10.20 -1.69 10.19
CA LEU A 179 -9.74 -0.48 9.51
C LEU A 179 -8.37 -0.65 8.84
N ASN A 180 -7.55 -1.54 9.35
CA ASN A 180 -6.13 -1.63 8.98
C ASN A 180 -5.79 -2.81 8.06
N LEU A 181 -6.78 -3.63 7.67
CA LEU A 181 -6.56 -4.84 6.86
C LEU A 181 -7.19 -4.68 5.47
N MET A 182 -6.76 -5.54 4.53
CA MET A 182 -7.25 -5.58 3.15
C MET A 182 -7.54 -7.01 2.70
N GLY A 183 -7.98 -7.16 1.45
CA GLY A 183 -8.12 -8.47 0.81
C GLY A 183 -9.16 -9.38 1.47
N GLY A 184 -10.15 -8.82 2.15
CA GLY A 184 -11.18 -9.60 2.82
C GLY A 184 -10.79 -10.14 4.18
N GLN A 185 -9.57 -9.87 4.64
CA GLN A 185 -9.11 -10.35 5.94
C GLN A 185 -9.92 -9.73 7.08
N GLY A 186 -10.40 -10.57 7.99
CA GLY A 186 -11.17 -10.13 9.15
C GLY A 186 -12.56 -9.61 8.81
N ILE A 187 -13.08 -9.88 7.62
CA ILE A 187 -14.44 -9.46 7.24
C ILE A 187 -15.42 -10.56 7.64
N PHE A 188 -16.45 -10.16 8.37
CA PHE A 188 -17.53 -11.07 8.79
C PHE A 188 -18.87 -10.47 8.39
N VAL A 189 -19.74 -11.30 7.83
CA VAL A 189 -21.16 -10.95 7.61
C VAL A 189 -21.96 -11.59 8.72
N CYS A 190 -22.70 -10.78 9.45
CA CYS A 190 -23.46 -11.22 10.64
C CYS A 190 -24.88 -10.66 10.62
N ASN A 191 -25.75 -11.33 11.32
CA ASN A 191 -27.09 -10.83 11.63
C ASN A 191 -27.38 -11.00 13.12
N LYS A 192 -28.46 -10.40 13.61
CA LYS A 192 -28.78 -10.36 15.04
C LYS A 192 -28.99 -11.74 15.69
N ARG A 193 -29.15 -12.81 14.89
CA ARG A 193 -29.34 -14.17 15.40
C ARG A 193 -28.02 -14.94 15.52
N ASP A 194 -26.93 -14.34 15.09
CA ASP A 194 -25.62 -15.02 15.13
C ASP A 194 -25.12 -15.09 16.57
N HIS A 195 -24.96 -16.29 17.08
CA HIS A 195 -24.52 -16.52 18.46
C HIS A 195 -23.07 -16.09 18.72
N ASN A 196 -22.29 -15.87 17.67
CA ASN A 196 -20.88 -15.52 17.79
C ASN A 196 -20.61 -14.00 17.75
N ILE A 197 -21.65 -13.16 17.65
CA ILE A 197 -21.47 -11.70 17.52
C ILE A 197 -20.53 -11.14 18.57
N LYS A 198 -20.75 -11.50 19.83
CA LYS A 198 -19.93 -10.98 20.93
C LYS A 198 -18.46 -11.35 20.76
N THR A 199 -18.20 -12.59 20.40
CA THR A 199 -16.83 -13.08 20.18
C THR A 199 -16.19 -12.38 19.00
N ILE A 200 -16.92 -12.22 17.89
CA ILE A 200 -16.44 -11.54 16.70
C ILE A 200 -16.09 -10.09 17.03
N VAL A 201 -16.99 -9.38 17.72
CA VAL A 201 -16.75 -7.98 18.09
C VAL A 201 -15.54 -7.87 19.02
N GLN A 202 -15.43 -8.73 20.04
CA GLN A 202 -14.29 -8.73 20.95
C GLN A 202 -12.97 -8.96 20.20
N LEU A 203 -12.98 -9.91 19.27
CA LEU A 203 -11.80 -10.21 18.47
C LEU A 203 -11.40 -9.03 17.57
N LEU A 204 -12.36 -8.50 16.80
CA LEU A 204 -12.08 -7.46 15.81
C LEU A 204 -11.78 -6.11 16.45
N THR A 205 -12.37 -5.83 17.62
CA THR A 205 -12.12 -4.57 18.34
C THR A 205 -10.95 -4.67 19.32
N ASN A 206 -10.25 -5.80 19.36
CA ASN A 206 -9.22 -6.02 20.37
C ASN A 206 -9.79 -5.70 21.76
N SER A 207 -10.94 -6.31 22.09
CA SER A 207 -11.69 -6.11 23.36
C SER A 207 -12.06 -4.65 23.61
N GLY A 208 -12.49 -3.93 22.58
CA GLY A 208 -12.97 -2.55 22.68
C GLY A 208 -11.88 -1.48 22.50
N MET A 209 -10.63 -1.88 22.28
CA MET A 209 -9.52 -0.93 22.13
C MET A 209 -9.40 -0.34 20.73
N GLU A 210 -9.93 -1.04 19.71
CA GLU A 210 -9.77 -0.65 18.31
C GLU A 210 -11.13 -0.47 17.65
N LYS A 211 -11.29 0.61 16.91
CA LYS A 211 -12.52 0.85 16.15
C LYS A 211 -12.58 -0.03 14.91
N ILE A 212 -13.79 -0.47 14.59
CA ILE A 212 -14.07 -1.20 13.34
C ILE A 212 -15.23 -0.50 12.61
N VAL A 213 -15.38 -0.82 11.35
CA VAL A 213 -16.51 -0.39 10.53
C VAL A 213 -17.56 -1.49 10.55
N ILE A 214 -18.81 -1.12 10.87
CA ILE A 214 -19.98 -1.99 10.78
C ILE A 214 -20.91 -1.35 9.74
N GLN A 215 -21.19 -2.06 8.66
CA GLN A 215 -21.86 -1.50 7.51
C GLN A 215 -23.03 -2.40 7.09
N GLU A 216 -24.14 -1.77 6.72
CA GLU A 216 -25.28 -2.52 6.17
C GLU A 216 -24.83 -3.35 4.98
N PHE A 217 -25.19 -4.62 4.96
CA PHE A 217 -24.77 -5.55 3.92
C PHE A 217 -25.51 -5.26 2.61
N ILE A 218 -24.76 -5.19 1.52
CA ILE A 218 -25.34 -5.00 0.17
C ILE A 218 -25.54 -6.38 -0.45
N GLU A 219 -26.78 -6.83 -0.53
CA GLU A 219 -27.12 -8.16 -1.05
C GLU A 219 -26.62 -8.38 -2.48
N ASN A 220 -26.60 -7.31 -3.28
CA ASN A 220 -26.18 -7.37 -4.68
C ASN A 220 -24.71 -7.70 -4.89
N ILE A 221 -23.90 -7.76 -3.83
CA ILE A 221 -22.48 -8.18 -3.93
C ILE A 221 -22.35 -9.57 -4.57
N SER A 222 -23.38 -10.41 -4.45
CA SER A 222 -23.41 -11.74 -5.10
C SER A 222 -23.31 -11.65 -6.63
N ASN A 223 -23.64 -10.49 -7.21
CA ASN A 223 -23.53 -10.23 -8.66
C ASN A 223 -22.14 -9.69 -9.03
N GLY A 224 -21.23 -9.57 -8.07
CA GLY A 224 -19.89 -9.06 -8.27
C GLY A 224 -19.71 -7.60 -7.85
N ASP A 225 -18.48 -7.13 -7.98
CA ASP A 225 -18.12 -5.74 -7.75
C ASP A 225 -17.38 -5.17 -8.97
N LYS A 226 -17.12 -3.88 -8.96
CA LYS A 226 -16.38 -3.22 -10.05
C LYS A 226 -15.18 -2.48 -9.48
N ARG A 227 -14.02 -2.76 -10.05
CA ARG A 227 -12.79 -2.02 -9.74
C ARG A 227 -12.59 -0.95 -10.81
N ILE A 228 -12.67 0.30 -10.38
CA ILE A 228 -12.48 1.47 -11.24
C ILE A 228 -11.08 2.02 -10.97
N ILE A 229 -10.31 2.23 -12.05
CA ILE A 229 -8.94 2.75 -11.96
C ILE A 229 -8.96 4.24 -12.28
N ILE A 230 -8.29 5.04 -11.46
CA ILE A 230 -8.15 6.49 -11.64
C ILE A 230 -6.66 6.81 -11.67
N ILE A 231 -6.21 7.47 -12.74
CA ILE A 231 -4.81 7.87 -12.90
C ILE A 231 -4.77 9.38 -13.12
N ASN A 232 -4.08 10.09 -12.25
CA ASN A 232 -3.97 11.57 -12.29
C ASN A 232 -5.34 12.25 -12.34
N GLY A 233 -6.32 11.73 -11.59
CA GLY A 233 -7.67 12.29 -11.54
C GLY A 233 -8.56 11.92 -12.72
N ILE A 234 -8.06 11.14 -13.67
CA ILE A 234 -8.82 10.70 -14.85
C ILE A 234 -9.27 9.27 -14.63
N VAL A 235 -10.58 9.06 -14.74
CA VAL A 235 -11.18 7.71 -14.63
C VAL A 235 -10.90 6.95 -15.91
N GLU A 236 -10.37 5.72 -15.77
CA GLU A 236 -10.11 4.86 -16.91
C GLU A 236 -11.43 4.42 -17.59
N LYS A 237 -11.38 4.24 -18.89
CA LYS A 237 -12.53 3.92 -19.72
C LYS A 237 -13.18 2.59 -19.37
N PHE A 238 -12.40 1.62 -18.89
CA PHE A 238 -12.86 0.26 -18.58
C PHE A 238 -12.72 -0.01 -17.09
N ALA A 239 -13.69 -0.74 -16.52
CA ALA A 239 -13.66 -1.22 -15.15
C ALA A 239 -13.50 -2.75 -15.15
N LEU A 240 -12.84 -3.26 -14.14
CA LEU A 240 -12.78 -4.72 -13.91
C LEU A 240 -13.99 -5.13 -13.07
N UNK A 241 -14.58 -6.08 -13.38
CA UNK A 241 -15.56 -6.51 -12.72
C UNK A 241 -15.30 -7.49 -12.10
#